data_30d2a4c081b2cd50b041a0e5d437d1d7
#
_entry.id   30d2a4c081b2cd50b041a0e5d437d1d7
#
_cell.length_a   1.000
_cell.length_b   1.000
_cell.length_c   1.000
_cell.angle_alpha   90.00
_cell.angle_beta   90.00
_cell.angle_gamma   90.00
#
_symmetry.space_group_name_H-M   'P 1'
#
loop_
_entity.id
_entity.type
_entity.pdbx_description
1 polymer ?
#
loop_
_entity_poly.entity_id
_entity_poly.type
_entity_poly.pdbx_seq_one_letter_code
_entity_poly.pdbx_strand_id
1 'polypeptide(L)'
;MVIPRESNMVRLYIQIATSTDRDFDPRTQASAAEVQASAKKILHPYYIEWDRVEWYSVYPIGQGIAERYTTDCRVFMGGDCCHTHSVRCSLPRLTFTSLTIR
;
A
#
# COMPACT_ATOMS: atom_id res chain seq x y z
N MET A 1 8.65 -3.80 -0.14
CA MET A 1 9.62 -3.22 0.82
C MET A 1 9.64 -4.09 2.06
N VAL A 2 10.81 -4.38 2.59
CA VAL A 2 11.02 -5.22 3.78
C VAL A 2 11.66 -4.35 4.86
N ILE A 3 11.07 -4.28 6.03
CA ILE A 3 11.53 -3.43 7.14
C ILE A 3 11.68 -4.30 8.39
N PRO A 4 12.92 -4.47 8.89
CA PRO A 4 13.13 -5.09 10.19
C PRO A 4 12.45 -4.27 11.30
N ARG A 5 11.90 -4.97 12.27
CA ARG A 5 11.25 -4.40 13.45
C ARG A 5 11.83 -5.02 14.72
N GLU A 6 11.47 -4.43 15.83
CA GLU A 6 11.78 -4.93 17.17
C GLU A 6 11.24 -6.36 17.38
N SER A 7 11.79 -7.07 18.34
CA SER A 7 11.39 -8.44 18.75
C SER A 7 11.49 -9.48 17.63
N ASN A 8 12.49 -9.35 16.75
CA ASN A 8 12.69 -10.20 15.58
C ASN A 8 11.52 -10.24 14.61
N MET A 9 10.72 -9.18 14.59
CA MET A 9 9.64 -9.04 13.61
C MET A 9 10.12 -8.38 12.33
N VAL A 10 9.41 -8.64 11.26
CA VAL A 10 9.61 -8.01 9.96
C VAL A 10 8.29 -7.45 9.44
N ARG A 11 8.32 -6.22 8.96
CA ARG A 11 7.18 -5.62 8.28
C ARG A 11 7.39 -5.65 6.78
N LEU A 12 6.44 -6.21 6.08
CA LEU A 12 6.41 -6.26 4.63
C LEU A 12 5.36 -5.29 4.09
N TYR A 13 5.74 -4.47 3.12
CA TYR A 13 4.81 -3.70 2.30
C TYR A 13 4.79 -4.32 0.91
N ILE A 14 3.63 -4.80 0.54
CA ILE A 14 3.41 -5.56 -0.69
C ILE A 14 2.38 -4.82 -1.52
N GLN A 15 2.70 -4.62 -2.78
CA GLN A 15 1.74 -4.11 -3.74
C GLN A 15 0.96 -5.29 -4.30
N ILE A 16 -0.35 -5.23 -4.16
CA ILE A 16 -1.27 -6.21 -4.74
C ILE A 16 -1.89 -5.60 -6.00
N ALA A 17 -1.95 -6.37 -7.06
CA ALA A 17 -2.65 -5.96 -8.27
C ALA A 17 -4.14 -5.79 -7.94
N THR A 18 -4.67 -4.63 -8.22
CA THR A 18 -6.10 -4.35 -8.06
C THR A 18 -6.84 -4.89 -9.27
N SER A 19 -7.93 -5.61 -9.05
CA SER A 19 -8.89 -5.90 -10.10
C SER A 19 -9.45 -4.60 -10.69
N THR A 20 -9.66 -4.59 -12.00
CA THR A 20 -10.28 -3.46 -12.71
C THR A 20 -11.80 -3.38 -12.40
N ASP A 21 -12.32 -4.35 -11.67
CA ASP A 21 -13.71 -4.41 -11.26
C ASP A 21 -14.05 -3.28 -10.28
N ARG A 22 -15.11 -2.53 -10.59
CA ARG A 22 -15.57 -1.42 -9.75
C ARG A 22 -16.07 -1.88 -8.38
N ASP A 23 -16.51 -3.13 -8.28
CA ASP A 23 -17.07 -3.73 -7.06
C ASP A 23 -16.02 -4.48 -6.23
N PHE A 24 -14.76 -4.48 -6.67
CA PHE A 24 -13.67 -5.08 -5.92
C PHE A 24 -13.23 -4.18 -4.75
N ASP A 25 -13.57 -4.57 -3.53
CA ASP A 25 -13.03 -3.95 -2.33
C ASP A 25 -11.86 -4.78 -1.77
N PRO A 26 -10.62 -4.31 -1.95
CA PRO A 26 -9.45 -5.02 -1.46
C PRO A 26 -9.44 -5.24 0.05
N ARG A 27 -10.15 -4.41 0.81
CA ARG A 27 -10.18 -4.48 2.27
C ARG A 27 -10.94 -5.70 2.78
N THR A 28 -11.98 -6.07 2.07
CA THR A 28 -12.87 -7.18 2.46
C THR A 28 -12.50 -8.49 1.79
N GLN A 29 -11.85 -8.43 0.63
CA GLN A 29 -11.63 -9.60 -0.22
C GLN A 29 -10.20 -10.17 -0.13
N ALA A 30 -9.22 -9.38 0.31
CA ALA A 30 -7.86 -9.87 0.46
C ALA A 30 -7.68 -10.55 1.83
N SER A 31 -7.65 -11.87 1.84
CA SER A 31 -7.34 -12.66 3.02
C SER A 31 -5.84 -12.64 3.36
N ALA A 32 -5.49 -12.91 4.61
CA ALA A 32 -4.08 -13.01 5.03
C ALA A 32 -3.31 -14.05 4.21
N ALA A 33 -3.96 -15.15 3.84
CA ALA A 33 -3.36 -16.21 3.03
C ALA A 33 -3.00 -15.74 1.61
N GLU A 34 -3.85 -14.94 0.98
CA GLU A 34 -3.58 -14.37 -0.35
C GLU A 34 -2.45 -13.35 -0.31
N VAL A 35 -2.38 -12.57 0.76
CA VAL A 35 -1.28 -11.63 0.99
C VAL A 35 0.04 -12.38 1.16
N GLN A 36 0.05 -13.46 1.92
CA GLN A 36 1.22 -14.33 2.10
C GLN A 36 1.67 -14.98 0.78
N ALA A 37 0.72 -15.47 -0.02
CA ALA A 37 1.00 -16.06 -1.33
C ALA A 37 1.61 -15.02 -2.27
N SER A 38 1.08 -13.80 -2.29
CA SER A 38 1.61 -12.68 -3.06
C SER A 38 3.02 -12.29 -2.61
N ALA A 39 3.26 -12.28 -1.30
CA ALA A 39 4.59 -12.01 -0.74
C ALA A 39 5.61 -13.04 -1.21
N LYS A 40 5.29 -14.33 -1.13
CA LYS A 40 6.17 -15.41 -1.62
C LYS A 40 6.50 -15.26 -3.10
N LYS A 41 5.50 -14.92 -3.90
CA LYS A 41 5.68 -14.71 -5.35
C LYS A 41 6.61 -13.53 -5.67
N ILE A 42 6.43 -12.41 -4.97
CA ILE A 42 7.18 -11.17 -5.21
C ILE A 42 8.63 -11.31 -4.74
N LEU A 43 8.86 -12.05 -3.65
CA LEU A 43 10.17 -12.20 -3.06
C LEU A 43 10.97 -13.37 -3.63
N HIS A 44 10.39 -14.14 -4.58
CA HIS A 44 11.16 -15.17 -5.29
C HIS A 44 12.45 -14.56 -5.90
N PRO A 45 13.64 -15.19 -5.79
CA PRO A 45 13.86 -16.58 -5.38
C PRO A 45 14.07 -16.81 -3.87
N TYR A 46 13.86 -15.80 -3.05
CA TYR A 46 14.03 -15.96 -1.60
C TYR A 46 12.88 -16.75 -1.01
N TYR A 47 13.19 -17.71 -0.15
CA TYR A 47 12.22 -18.49 0.59
C TYR A 47 11.85 -17.76 1.87
N ILE A 48 10.54 -17.62 2.11
CA ILE A 48 9.99 -17.04 3.32
C ILE A 48 9.13 -18.09 4.00
N GLU A 49 9.42 -18.33 5.25
CA GLU A 49 8.58 -19.09 6.17
C GLU A 49 7.92 -18.12 7.14
N TRP A 50 6.69 -18.41 7.49
CA TRP A 50 5.90 -17.60 8.38
C TRP A 50 5.78 -18.31 9.71
N ASP A 51 6.41 -17.80 10.74
CA ASP A 51 6.20 -18.30 12.10
C ASP A 51 4.83 -17.82 12.62
N ARG A 52 4.60 -16.51 12.58
CA ARG A 52 3.34 -15.92 12.98
C ARG A 52 3.06 -14.62 12.24
N VAL A 53 1.82 -14.39 11.84
CA VAL A 53 1.34 -13.10 11.38
C VAL A 53 0.75 -12.36 12.58
N GLU A 54 1.39 -11.30 13.01
CA GLU A 54 0.93 -10.47 14.13
C GLU A 54 -0.18 -9.52 13.70
N TRP A 55 -0.05 -8.98 12.50
CA TRP A 55 -0.96 -7.98 11.99
C TRP A 55 -0.86 -7.85 10.48
N TYR A 56 -1.98 -7.60 9.84
CA TYR A 56 -2.00 -7.20 8.43
C TYR A 56 -3.08 -6.14 8.19
N SER A 57 -2.87 -5.31 7.20
CA SER A 57 -3.85 -4.33 6.74
C SER A 57 -3.71 -4.13 5.24
N VAL A 58 -4.85 -4.02 4.58
CA VAL A 58 -4.95 -3.75 3.15
C VAL A 58 -5.57 -2.37 2.97
N TYR A 59 -4.92 -1.52 2.20
CA TYR A 59 -5.43 -0.19 1.94
C TYR A 59 -5.23 0.21 0.48
N PRO A 60 -6.31 0.65 -0.18
CA PRO A 60 -6.21 1.20 -1.52
C PRO A 60 -5.51 2.55 -1.46
N ILE A 61 -4.56 2.76 -2.36
CA ILE A 61 -3.91 4.06 -2.53
C ILE A 61 -4.55 4.76 -3.71
N GLY A 62 -5.24 5.85 -3.42
CA GLY A 62 -5.70 6.77 -4.45
C GLY A 62 -4.65 7.85 -4.67
N GLN A 63 -4.42 8.21 -5.92
CA GLN A 63 -3.63 9.39 -6.26
C GLN A 63 -4.56 10.50 -6.70
N GLY A 64 -4.32 11.68 -6.19
CA GLY A 64 -5.09 12.87 -6.52
C GLY A 64 -4.26 14.12 -6.31
N ILE A 65 -4.61 15.15 -7.04
CA ILE A 65 -4.06 16.49 -6.89
C ILE A 65 -5.21 17.49 -6.80
N ALA A 66 -5.01 18.57 -6.06
CA ALA A 66 -5.95 19.67 -6.02
C ALA A 66 -6.00 20.37 -7.39
N GLU A 67 -7.18 20.82 -7.79
CA GLU A 67 -7.35 21.57 -9.04
C GLU A 67 -6.62 22.92 -9.02
N ARG A 68 -6.44 23.48 -7.83
CA ARG A 68 -5.76 24.75 -7.62
C ARG A 68 -4.84 24.65 -6.42
N TYR A 69 -3.67 25.23 -6.54
CA TYR A 69 -2.66 25.29 -5.47
C TYR A 69 -2.67 26.63 -4.72
N THR A 70 -3.46 27.58 -5.20
CA THR A 70 -3.55 28.91 -4.59
C THR A 70 -5.00 29.39 -4.54
N THR A 71 -5.31 30.22 -3.53
CA THR A 71 -6.55 30.99 -3.44
C THR A 71 -6.21 32.46 -3.39
N ASP A 72 -6.76 33.24 -4.31
CA ASP A 72 -6.58 34.68 -4.45
C ASP A 72 -5.11 35.16 -4.49
N CYS A 73 -4.21 34.29 -4.95
CA CYS A 73 -2.76 34.52 -4.93
C CYS A 73 -2.19 34.92 -3.55
N ARG A 74 -2.90 34.61 -2.49
CA ARG A 74 -2.52 34.95 -1.10
C ARG A 74 -2.31 33.73 -0.23
N VAL A 75 -3.06 32.67 -0.49
CA VAL A 75 -2.94 31.40 0.23
C VAL A 75 -2.41 30.37 -0.72
N PHE A 76 -1.33 29.72 -0.33
CA PHE A 76 -0.69 28.66 -1.12
C PHE A 76 -0.80 27.33 -0.36
N MET A 77 -1.17 26.27 -1.09
CA MET A 77 -1.22 24.90 -0.57
C MET A 77 0.02 24.15 -1.07
N GLY A 78 0.65 23.39 -0.18
CA GLY A 78 1.83 22.59 -0.51
C GLY A 78 1.83 21.25 0.25
N GLY A 79 2.48 20.23 -0.32
CA GLY A 79 2.55 18.90 0.28
C GLY A 79 1.21 18.17 0.29
N ASP A 80 0.95 17.43 1.35
CA ASP A 80 -0.20 16.51 1.46
C ASP A 80 -1.57 17.20 1.44
N CYS A 81 -1.63 18.51 1.64
CA CYS A 81 -2.88 19.26 1.55
C CYS A 81 -3.32 19.52 0.10
N CYS A 82 -2.44 19.35 -0.86
CA CYS A 82 -2.75 19.58 -2.28
C CYS A 82 -2.52 18.35 -3.18
N HIS A 83 -1.89 17.30 -2.69
CA HIS A 83 -1.74 16.04 -3.42
C HIS A 83 -1.66 14.85 -2.46
N THR A 84 -2.04 13.68 -2.93
CA THR A 84 -1.91 12.43 -2.21
C THR A 84 -0.79 11.57 -2.78
N HIS A 85 0.04 11.03 -1.91
CA HIS A 85 1.12 10.06 -2.12
C HIS A 85 2.24 10.45 -3.10
N SER A 86 1.95 10.89 -4.31
CA SER A 86 2.98 11.21 -5.30
C SER A 86 2.51 12.30 -6.24
N VAL A 87 3.40 13.18 -6.60
CA VAL A 87 3.16 14.24 -7.60
C VAL A 87 2.97 13.66 -9.01
N ARG A 88 3.30 12.38 -9.23
CA ARG A 88 3.08 11.71 -10.51
C ARG A 88 1.64 11.23 -10.64
N CYS A 89 0.85 11.98 -11.37
CA CYS A 89 -0.58 11.82 -11.56
C CYS A 89 -1.01 10.69 -12.51
N SER A 90 -0.14 9.80 -12.96
CA SER A 90 -0.43 8.87 -14.07
C SER A 90 -0.43 7.39 -13.72
N LEU A 91 -0.43 7.02 -12.45
CA LEU A 91 -0.46 5.61 -12.08
C LEU A 91 -1.88 5.13 -11.76
N PRO A 92 -2.25 3.91 -12.19
CA PRO A 92 -3.52 3.31 -11.81
C PRO A 92 -3.63 3.17 -10.30
N ARG A 93 -4.85 3.01 -9.78
CA ARG A 93 -5.10 2.73 -8.37
C ARG A 93 -4.18 1.59 -7.90
N LEU A 94 -3.37 1.87 -6.91
CA LEU A 94 -2.50 0.88 -6.29
C LEU A 94 -3.10 0.45 -4.96
N THR A 95 -3.10 -0.83 -4.70
CA THR A 95 -3.44 -1.37 -3.38
C THR A 95 -2.17 -1.83 -2.71
N PHE A 96 -1.93 -1.33 -1.52
CA PHE A 96 -0.83 -1.78 -0.69
C PHE A 96 -1.33 -2.59 0.49
N THR A 97 -0.57 -3.59 0.83
CA THR A 97 -0.77 -4.38 2.03
C THR A 97 0.44 -4.25 2.93
N SER A 98 0.20 -4.03 4.19
CA SER A 98 1.21 -4.12 5.23
C SER A 98 0.99 -5.39 6.04
N LEU A 99 2.02 -6.17 6.20
CA LEU A 99 2.02 -7.43 6.92
C LEU A 99 3.17 -7.40 7.93
N THR A 100 2.87 -7.63 9.19
CA THR A 100 3.88 -7.81 10.25
C THR A 100 3.95 -9.26 10.63
N ILE A 101 5.12 -9.84 10.56
CA ILE A 101 5.38 -11.25 10.75
C ILE A 101 6.56 -11.48 11.70
N ARG A 102 6.57 -12.63 12.25
CA ARG A 102 7.67 -13.19 13.00
C ARG A 102 8.16 -14.45 12.31
#